data_aef1b325b86383d88a9eeab970c84530
#
_entry.id   aef1b325b86383d88a9eeab970c84530
#
_cell.length_a   1.000
_cell.length_b   1.000
_cell.length_c   1.000
_cell.angle_alpha   90.00
_cell.angle_beta   90.00
_cell.angle_gamma   90.00
#
_symmetry.space_group_name_H-M   'P 1'
#
loop_
_entity.id
_entity.type
_entity.pdbx_description
1 polymer ?
#
loop_
_entity_poly.entity_id
_entity_poly.type
_entity_poly.pdbx_seq_one_letter_code
_entity_poly.pdbx_strand_id
1 'polypeptide(L)'
;MNKVTTFDPFRFMINIDRDFVITTSAIKPGPPESFDGLNIGMATLEQDPPHAGEVHLDGDELLYIISGSVRITSDSNPGQSLELGSGDACIIEKGEWHKVYILEKTQLIHITPGPNNDHR
;
A
#
# COMPACT_ATOMS: atom_id res chain seq x y z
N MET A 1 25.72 -0.75 22.92
CA MET A 1 25.02 -0.93 21.63
C MET A 1 23.64 -0.33 21.71
N ASN A 2 23.29 0.53 20.78
CA ASN A 2 21.97 1.12 20.72
C ASN A 2 20.99 0.12 20.11
N LYS A 3 19.90 -0.19 20.83
CA LYS A 3 18.84 -1.09 20.37
C LYS A 3 17.63 -0.35 19.76
N VAL A 4 17.74 0.96 19.61
CA VAL A 4 16.74 1.79 18.93
C VAL A 4 17.42 2.42 17.73
N THR A 5 16.89 2.16 16.55
CA THR A 5 17.45 2.65 15.30
C THR A 5 16.41 3.45 14.53
N THR A 6 16.85 4.35 13.67
CA THR A 6 15.98 5.16 12.82
C THR A 6 16.30 4.91 11.36
N PHE A 7 15.35 5.18 10.49
CA PHE A 7 15.49 5.08 9.04
C PHE A 7 14.53 6.05 8.37
N ASP A 8 14.75 6.30 7.08
CA ASP A 8 13.86 7.14 6.27
C ASP A 8 12.78 6.26 5.62
N PRO A 9 11.51 6.36 6.06
CA PRO A 9 10.44 5.49 5.53
C PRO A 9 10.04 5.82 4.08
N PHE A 10 10.49 6.94 3.52
CA PHE A 10 10.31 7.23 2.10
C PHE A 10 11.37 6.58 1.21
N ARG A 11 12.48 6.11 1.81
CA ARG A 11 13.56 5.43 1.10
C ARG A 11 13.58 3.92 1.33
N PHE A 12 12.98 3.47 2.44
CA PHE A 12 13.01 2.08 2.84
C PHE A 12 11.60 1.56 3.07
N MET A 13 11.31 0.42 2.45
CA MET A 13 10.11 -0.36 2.75
C MET A 13 10.29 -1.04 4.10
N ILE A 14 9.22 -1.07 4.90
CA ILE A 14 9.18 -1.77 6.18
C ILE A 14 8.57 -3.14 5.93
N ASN A 15 9.24 -4.18 6.43
CA ASN A 15 8.77 -5.56 6.31
C ASN A 15 8.59 -6.12 7.72
N ILE A 16 7.41 -6.66 8.00
CA ILE A 16 7.09 -7.32 9.26
C ILE A 16 6.80 -8.77 8.96
N ASP A 17 7.66 -9.68 9.45
CA ASP A 17 7.45 -11.11 9.23
C ASP A 17 6.42 -11.69 10.20
N ARG A 18 6.15 -12.98 10.08
CA ARG A 18 5.13 -13.65 10.89
C ARG A 18 5.52 -13.84 12.36
N ASP A 19 6.78 -13.62 12.70
CA ASP A 19 7.30 -13.59 14.07
C ASP A 19 7.38 -12.15 14.63
N PHE A 20 6.80 -11.18 13.91
CA PHE A 20 6.81 -9.77 14.25
C PHE A 20 8.20 -9.13 14.25
N VAL A 21 9.15 -9.71 13.54
CA VAL A 21 10.45 -9.09 13.34
C VAL A 21 10.33 -8.05 12.23
N ILE A 22 10.83 -6.85 12.48
CA ILE A 22 10.79 -5.74 11.55
C ILE A 22 12.15 -5.61 10.88
N THR A 23 12.15 -5.64 9.55
CA THR A 23 13.33 -5.38 8.72
C THR A 23 12.99 -4.30 7.71
N THR A 24 14.01 -3.70 7.11
CA THR A 24 13.83 -2.69 6.07
C THR A 24 14.56 -3.12 4.80
N SER A 25 14.01 -2.72 3.67
CA SER A 25 14.63 -2.94 2.36
C SER A 25 14.55 -1.67 1.53
N ALA A 26 15.61 -1.37 0.78
CA ALA A 26 15.64 -0.17 -0.06
C ALA A 26 14.53 -0.22 -1.12
N ILE A 27 13.80 0.88 -1.27
CA ILE A 27 12.79 1.02 -2.32
C ILE A 27 13.51 1.17 -3.65
N LYS A 28 13.13 0.34 -4.62
CA LYS A 28 13.71 0.32 -5.98
C LYS A 28 12.61 0.61 -6.99
N PRO A 29 12.97 1.10 -8.20
CA PRO A 29 12.01 1.22 -9.29
C PRO A 29 11.39 -0.15 -9.64
N GLY A 30 10.12 -0.13 -10.04
CA GLY A 30 9.38 -1.33 -10.41
C GLY A 30 8.53 -1.89 -9.27
N PRO A 31 7.90 -3.06 -9.49
CA PRO A 31 7.06 -3.66 -8.47
C PRO A 31 7.89 -4.08 -7.25
N PRO A 32 7.34 -3.97 -6.04
CA PRO A 32 8.05 -4.42 -4.84
C PRO A 32 8.25 -5.94 -4.86
N GLU A 33 9.35 -6.39 -4.23
CA GLU A 33 9.60 -7.81 -4.05
C GLU A 33 8.53 -8.42 -3.14
N SER A 34 8.16 -9.67 -3.42
CA SER A 34 7.20 -10.37 -2.57
C SER A 34 7.82 -10.66 -1.20
N PHE A 35 6.99 -10.59 -0.17
CA PHE A 35 7.40 -10.78 1.21
C PHE A 35 6.33 -11.55 1.97
N ASP A 36 6.73 -12.57 2.71
CA ASP A 36 5.81 -13.37 3.53
C ASP A 36 5.58 -12.67 4.87
N GLY A 37 4.55 -11.85 4.93
CA GLY A 37 4.19 -11.02 6.07
C GLY A 37 3.51 -9.75 5.63
N LEU A 38 3.83 -8.63 6.28
CA LEU A 38 3.28 -7.31 5.97
C LEU A 38 4.37 -6.41 5.39
N ASN A 39 4.05 -5.73 4.31
CA ASN A 39 4.82 -4.60 3.81
C ASN A 39 4.14 -3.31 4.24
N ILE A 40 4.91 -2.40 4.81
CA ILE A 40 4.44 -1.05 5.12
C ILE A 40 5.29 -0.07 4.33
N GLY A 41 4.66 0.74 3.51
CA GLY A 41 5.34 1.73 2.70
C GLY A 41 4.73 3.10 2.84
N MET A 42 5.59 4.12 2.78
CA MET A 42 5.19 5.49 2.61
C MET A 42 5.51 5.87 1.17
N ALA A 43 4.48 6.19 0.40
CA ALA A 43 4.62 6.47 -1.02
C ALA A 43 4.21 7.90 -1.35
N THR A 44 4.94 8.51 -2.29
CA THR A 44 4.55 9.77 -2.91
C THR A 44 4.17 9.46 -4.35
N LEU A 45 2.93 9.71 -4.72
CA LEU A 45 2.37 9.36 -6.01
C LEU A 45 1.84 10.61 -6.71
N GLU A 46 2.26 10.80 -7.96
CA GLU A 46 1.80 11.88 -8.83
C GLU A 46 0.93 11.38 -9.96
N GLN A 47 0.97 10.07 -10.23
CA GLN A 47 0.25 9.41 -11.30
C GLN A 47 -0.36 8.12 -10.78
N ASP A 48 -1.37 7.63 -11.50
CA ASP A 48 -1.97 6.33 -11.22
C ASP A 48 -0.91 5.23 -11.29
N PRO A 49 -1.02 4.18 -10.46
CA PRO A 49 -0.20 2.98 -10.63
C PRO A 49 -0.33 2.42 -12.05
N PRO A 50 0.76 1.86 -12.62
CA PRO A 50 0.79 1.45 -14.04
C PRO A 50 0.10 0.10 -14.31
N HIS A 51 -1.07 -0.14 -13.72
CA HIS A 51 -1.86 -1.35 -13.91
C HIS A 51 -3.35 -1.02 -13.76
N ALA A 52 -4.21 -1.94 -14.20
CA ALA A 52 -5.66 -1.73 -14.20
C ALA A 52 -6.33 -2.17 -12.89
N GLY A 53 -5.57 -2.65 -11.93
CA GLY A 53 -6.07 -3.07 -10.62
C GLY A 53 -5.13 -4.06 -9.95
N GLU A 54 -5.34 -4.29 -8.66
CA GLU A 54 -4.58 -5.25 -7.89
C GLU A 54 -5.45 -5.96 -6.85
N VAL A 55 -4.96 -7.10 -6.38
CA VAL A 55 -5.60 -7.92 -5.35
C VAL A 55 -4.55 -8.47 -4.40
N HIS A 56 -4.91 -8.58 -3.13
CA HIS A 56 -4.08 -9.17 -2.09
C HIS A 56 -4.79 -10.40 -1.54
N LEU A 57 -4.15 -11.56 -1.65
CA LEU A 57 -4.78 -12.85 -1.36
C LEU A 57 -4.47 -13.38 0.04
N ASP A 58 -3.56 -12.74 0.79
CA ASP A 58 -3.13 -13.19 2.10
C ASP A 58 -3.78 -12.46 3.27
N GLY A 59 -4.48 -11.37 3.02
CA GLY A 59 -5.12 -10.58 4.07
C GLY A 59 -5.65 -9.25 3.55
N ASP A 60 -6.10 -8.42 4.48
CA ASP A 60 -6.63 -7.10 4.18
C ASP A 60 -5.50 -6.10 3.99
N GLU A 61 -5.73 -5.11 3.14
CA GLU A 61 -4.83 -3.96 2.98
C GLU A 61 -5.42 -2.73 3.66
N LEU A 62 -4.55 -1.92 4.25
CA LEU A 62 -4.93 -0.61 4.79
C LEU A 62 -4.24 0.48 3.99
N LEU A 63 -4.99 1.52 3.63
CA LEU A 63 -4.46 2.75 3.05
C LEU A 63 -4.81 3.93 3.95
N TYR A 64 -3.82 4.76 4.25
CA TYR A 64 -4.00 6.02 4.98
C TYR A 64 -3.43 7.17 4.15
N ILE A 65 -4.24 8.20 3.91
CA ILE A 65 -3.84 9.36 3.12
C ILE A 65 -3.25 10.42 4.04
N ILE A 66 -1.96 10.70 3.87
CA ILE A 66 -1.25 11.74 4.61
C ILE A 66 -1.62 13.10 4.02
N SER A 67 -1.52 13.22 2.70
CA SER A 67 -1.85 14.44 1.96
C SER A 67 -2.29 14.10 0.54
N GLY A 68 -3.05 14.97 -0.07
CA GLY A 68 -3.58 14.77 -1.41
C GLY A 68 -4.97 14.14 -1.40
N SER A 69 -5.35 13.53 -2.52
CA SER A 69 -6.63 12.84 -2.64
C SER A 69 -6.59 11.73 -3.66
N VAL A 70 -7.34 10.67 -3.40
CA VAL A 70 -7.43 9.49 -4.26
C VAL A 70 -8.89 9.08 -4.42
N ARG A 71 -9.16 8.33 -5.50
CA ARG A 71 -10.42 7.62 -5.71
C ARG A 71 -10.12 6.13 -5.79
N ILE A 72 -10.94 5.32 -5.13
CA ILE A 72 -10.77 3.87 -5.11
C ILE A 72 -12.04 3.23 -5.66
N THR A 73 -11.86 2.32 -6.61
CA THR A 73 -12.94 1.48 -7.14
C THR A 73 -12.68 0.02 -6.79
N SER A 74 -13.74 -0.78 -6.71
CA SER A 74 -13.64 -2.20 -6.40
C SER A 74 -14.62 -3.02 -7.24
N ASP A 75 -14.26 -4.28 -7.51
CA ASP A 75 -15.07 -5.14 -8.37
C ASP A 75 -16.40 -5.54 -7.75
N SER A 76 -16.45 -5.71 -6.43
CA SER A 76 -17.68 -6.10 -5.74
C SER A 76 -18.70 -4.98 -5.68
N ASN A 77 -18.33 -3.76 -6.02
CA ASN A 77 -19.18 -2.59 -5.96
C ASN A 77 -19.03 -1.73 -7.24
N PRO A 78 -19.31 -2.32 -8.42
CA PRO A 78 -19.08 -1.65 -9.69
C PRO A 78 -19.99 -0.41 -9.82
N GLY A 79 -19.44 0.63 -10.43
CA GLY A 79 -20.15 1.89 -10.61
C GLY A 79 -20.14 2.81 -9.39
N GLN A 80 -19.55 2.39 -8.28
CA GLN A 80 -19.34 3.21 -7.11
C GLN A 80 -17.85 3.44 -6.89
N SER A 81 -17.52 4.57 -6.28
CA SER A 81 -16.15 4.90 -5.91
C SER A 81 -16.13 5.53 -4.54
N LEU A 82 -15.00 5.35 -3.86
CA LEU A 82 -14.71 5.97 -2.58
C LEU A 82 -13.63 7.02 -2.79
N GLU A 83 -13.88 8.26 -2.39
CA GLU A 83 -12.86 9.31 -2.41
C GLU A 83 -12.31 9.53 -1.01
N LEU A 84 -10.97 9.57 -0.92
CA LEU A 84 -10.25 9.79 0.32
C LEU A 84 -9.35 11.02 0.18
N GLY A 85 -9.38 11.88 1.19
CA GLY A 85 -8.48 13.02 1.32
C GLY A 85 -7.55 12.89 2.52
N SER A 86 -6.81 13.95 2.80
CA SER A 86 -5.86 14.00 3.92
C SER A 86 -6.53 13.60 5.24
N GLY A 87 -5.92 12.66 5.93
CA GLY A 87 -6.41 12.14 7.21
C GLY A 87 -7.42 10.99 7.09
N ASP A 88 -7.86 10.65 5.88
CA ASP A 88 -8.78 9.54 5.67
C ASP A 88 -8.03 8.22 5.51
N ALA A 89 -8.69 7.13 5.87
CA ALA A 89 -8.17 5.79 5.72
C ALA A 89 -9.26 4.82 5.25
N CYS A 90 -8.85 3.72 4.60
CA CYS A 90 -9.76 2.66 4.24
C CYS A 90 -9.11 1.30 4.43
N ILE A 91 -9.96 0.27 4.52
CA ILE A 91 -9.57 -1.13 4.54
C ILE A 91 -10.11 -1.76 3.26
N ILE A 92 -9.22 -2.44 2.54
CA ILE A 92 -9.57 -3.23 1.37
C ILE A 92 -9.50 -4.69 1.78
N GLU A 93 -10.64 -5.37 1.74
CA GLU A 93 -10.73 -6.74 2.23
C GLU A 93 -9.93 -7.71 1.34
N LYS A 94 -9.44 -8.76 1.98
CA LYS A 94 -8.75 -9.86 1.32
C LYS A 94 -9.52 -10.35 0.10
N GLY A 95 -8.82 -10.48 -1.02
CA GLY A 95 -9.39 -11.02 -2.25
C GLY A 95 -10.18 -10.02 -3.09
N GLU A 96 -10.29 -8.77 -2.65
CA GLU A 96 -11.02 -7.75 -3.40
C GLU A 96 -10.13 -7.09 -4.44
N TRP A 97 -10.48 -7.24 -5.71
CA TRP A 97 -9.85 -6.50 -6.80
C TRP A 97 -10.23 -5.02 -6.70
N HIS A 98 -9.24 -4.16 -6.70
CA HIS A 98 -9.43 -2.72 -6.53
C HIS A 98 -8.45 -1.94 -7.39
N LYS A 99 -8.76 -0.67 -7.61
CA LYS A 99 -7.89 0.27 -8.31
C LYS A 99 -7.87 1.61 -7.59
N VAL A 100 -6.68 2.19 -7.45
CA VAL A 100 -6.46 3.51 -6.87
C VAL A 100 -6.18 4.49 -7.99
N TYR A 101 -6.94 5.58 -8.04
CA TYR A 101 -6.74 6.69 -8.96
C TYR A 101 -6.21 7.88 -8.18
N ILE A 102 -5.16 8.50 -8.66
CA ILE A 102 -4.54 9.67 -8.04
C ILE A 102 -5.22 10.93 -8.60
N LEU A 103 -5.98 11.62 -7.76
CA LEU A 103 -6.69 12.84 -8.16
C LEU A 103 -5.80 14.08 -8.07
N GLU A 104 -4.86 14.09 -7.14
CA GLU A 104 -3.80 15.09 -7.00
C GLU A 104 -2.58 14.42 -6.38
N LYS A 105 -1.42 15.09 -6.38
CA LYS A 105 -0.22 14.55 -5.75
C LYS A 105 -0.54 14.08 -4.33
N THR A 106 -0.25 12.82 -4.05
CA THR A 106 -0.64 12.16 -2.80
C THR A 106 0.56 11.56 -2.11
N GLN A 107 0.61 11.75 -0.79
CA GLN A 107 1.45 10.94 0.09
C GLN A 107 0.54 10.02 0.89
N LEU A 108 0.85 8.74 0.89
CA LEU A 108 0.05 7.74 1.60
C LEU A 108 0.92 6.71 2.31
N ILE A 109 0.33 6.06 3.31
CA ILE A 109 0.87 4.88 3.95
C ILE A 109 0.03 3.70 3.50
N HIS A 110 0.67 2.63 3.05
CA HIS A 110 -0.01 1.37 2.82
C HIS A 110 0.53 0.28 3.74
N ILE A 111 -0.36 -0.58 4.20
CA ILE A 111 -0.02 -1.81 4.91
C ILE A 111 -0.60 -2.94 4.08
N THR A 112 0.28 -3.72 3.46
CA THR A 112 -0.09 -4.69 2.44
C THR A 112 0.42 -6.08 2.81
N PRO A 113 -0.47 -7.08 2.89
CA PRO A 113 -0.04 -8.45 3.15
C PRO A 113 0.58 -9.09 1.91
N GLY A 114 1.42 -10.07 2.12
CA GLY A 114 2.05 -10.88 1.06
C GLY A 114 2.30 -12.29 1.52
N PRO A 115 2.83 -13.16 0.63
CA PRO A 115 3.46 -12.85 -0.65
C PRO A 115 2.55 -12.89 -1.89
N ASN A 116 1.29 -13.29 -1.75
CA ASN A 116 0.42 -13.60 -2.89
C ASN A 116 -0.40 -12.38 -3.32
N ASN A 117 0.27 -11.48 -4.02
CA ASN A 117 -0.35 -10.31 -4.63
C ASN A 117 -0.40 -10.50 -6.14
N ASP A 118 -1.44 -9.99 -6.78
CA ASP A 118 -1.59 -10.01 -8.22
C ASP A 118 -2.11 -8.68 -8.72
N HIS A 119 -1.94 -8.42 -9.99
CA HIS A 119 -2.43 -7.21 -10.64
C HIS A 119 -2.80 -7.49 -12.09
N ARG A 120 -3.63 -6.63 -12.69
CA ARG A 120 -4.15 -6.78 -14.03
C ARG A 120 -4.15 -5.47 -14.82
#